data_4de5cbaf723610db91dcc841460a0c36
#
_entry.id   4de5cbaf723610db91dcc841460a0c36
#
_cell.length_a   1.000
_cell.length_b   1.000
_cell.length_c   1.000
_cell.angle_alpha   90.00
_cell.angle_beta   90.00
_cell.angle_gamma   90.00
#
_symmetry.space_group_name_H-M   'P 1'
#
loop_
_entity.id
_entity.type
_entity.pdbx_description
1 polymer ?
#
loop_
_entity_poly.entity_id
_entity_poly.type
_entity_poly.pdbx_seq_one_letter_code
_entity_poly.pdbx_strand_id
1 'polypeptide(L)'
;VPPVEECRAFFSEYEQAVIFHITGKMERPEDRVPWSREISKELLKVEREVFWAGYHKAFMLFMDECRLCASCTGSREACINKEDSRPGPESLAVDVFSTVRSVGYPIEVLRSYDQEMNRYAFLLVE
;
A
#
# COMPACT_ATOMS: atom_id res chain seq x y z
N VAL A 1 -8.48 12.20 1.35
CA VAL A 1 -8.57 11.69 -0.04
C VAL A 1 -8.63 12.88 -0.98
N PRO A 2 -7.72 12.96 -1.99
CA PRO A 2 -7.79 14.00 -3.01
C PRO A 2 -9.08 13.90 -3.84
N PRO A 3 -9.45 14.97 -4.56
CA PRO A 3 -10.58 14.90 -5.51
C PRO A 3 -10.41 13.75 -6.50
N VAL A 4 -11.53 13.13 -6.90
CA VAL A 4 -11.52 11.95 -7.79
C VAL A 4 -10.80 12.24 -9.11
N GLU A 5 -10.97 13.44 -9.66
CA GLU A 5 -10.32 13.86 -10.90
C GLU A 5 -8.79 13.87 -10.77
N GLU A 6 -8.28 14.30 -9.63
CA GLU A 6 -6.83 14.28 -9.38
C GLU A 6 -6.30 12.85 -9.25
N CYS A 7 -7.05 11.97 -8.61
CA CYS A 7 -6.70 10.55 -8.50
C CYS A 7 -6.68 9.90 -9.89
N ARG A 8 -7.68 10.19 -10.73
CA ARG A 8 -7.72 9.68 -12.10
C ARG A 8 -6.56 10.20 -12.93
N ALA A 9 -6.22 11.48 -12.82
CA ALA A 9 -5.08 12.06 -13.52
C ALA A 9 -3.78 11.39 -13.10
N PHE A 10 -3.60 11.13 -11.81
CA PHE A 10 -2.43 10.42 -11.30
C PHE A 10 -2.32 9.02 -11.90
N PHE A 11 -3.39 8.22 -11.82
CA PHE A 11 -3.36 6.86 -12.36
C PHE A 11 -3.25 6.80 -13.88
N SER A 12 -3.73 7.83 -14.58
CA SER A 12 -3.63 7.88 -16.05
C SER A 12 -2.20 7.97 -16.56
N GLU A 13 -1.24 8.30 -15.70
CA GLU A 13 0.18 8.31 -16.05
C GLU A 13 0.79 6.91 -16.10
N TYR A 14 0.03 5.89 -15.67
CA TYR A 14 0.51 4.51 -15.59
C TYR A 14 -0.33 3.58 -16.46
N GLU A 15 0.34 2.66 -17.16
CA GLU A 15 -0.28 1.61 -17.94
C GLU A 15 -0.14 0.24 -17.30
N GLN A 16 0.83 0.08 -16.39
CA GLN A 16 1.12 -1.21 -15.76
C GLN A 16 1.26 -1.06 -14.25
N ALA A 17 0.67 -2.04 -13.56
CA ALA A 17 0.80 -2.16 -12.12
C ALA A 17 0.96 -3.64 -11.74
N VAL A 18 1.66 -3.90 -10.64
CA VAL A 18 1.82 -5.23 -10.08
C VAL A 18 1.09 -5.28 -8.75
N ILE A 19 0.29 -6.31 -8.56
CA ILE A 19 -0.42 -6.56 -7.30
C ILE A 19 0.42 -7.49 -6.44
N PHE A 20 0.67 -7.08 -5.19
CA PHE A 20 1.32 -7.91 -4.19
C PHE A 20 0.28 -8.41 -3.22
N HIS A 21 0.16 -9.72 -3.11
CA HIS A 21 -0.73 -10.37 -2.16
C HIS A 21 0.07 -10.76 -0.91
N ILE A 22 -0.27 -10.16 0.21
CA ILE A 22 0.40 -10.38 1.49
C ILE A 22 -0.59 -11.06 2.45
N THR A 23 -0.17 -12.17 3.04
CA THR A 23 -0.96 -12.87 4.05
C THR A 23 -0.30 -12.75 5.40
N GLY A 24 -1.10 -12.76 6.45
CA GLY A 24 -0.61 -12.73 7.81
C GLY A 24 -1.67 -13.15 8.80
N LYS A 25 -1.23 -13.65 9.94
CA LYS A 25 -2.10 -14.03 11.04
C LYS A 25 -1.48 -13.54 12.34
N MET A 26 -2.23 -12.77 13.11
CA MET A 26 -1.75 -12.16 14.34
C MET A 26 -2.20 -12.97 15.55
N GLU A 27 -1.31 -13.17 16.51
CA GLU A 27 -1.66 -13.77 17.79
C GLU A 27 -2.33 -12.75 18.71
N ARG A 28 -1.94 -11.47 18.57
CA ARG A 28 -2.47 -10.35 19.35
C ARG A 28 -2.78 -9.18 18.42
N PRO A 29 -3.83 -8.38 18.73
CA PRO A 29 -4.19 -7.22 17.88
C PRO A 29 -3.05 -6.22 17.71
N GLU A 30 -2.26 -5.99 18.74
CA GLU A 30 -1.14 -5.04 18.74
C GLU A 30 0.02 -5.46 17.85
N ASP A 31 0.11 -6.72 17.45
CA ASP A 31 1.18 -7.22 16.58
C ASP A 31 1.04 -6.71 15.13
N ARG A 32 -0.15 -6.25 14.77
CA ARG A 32 -0.46 -5.80 13.41
C ARG A 32 0.38 -4.60 12.97
N VAL A 33 0.58 -3.62 13.83
CA VAL A 33 1.31 -2.41 13.48
C VAL A 33 2.80 -2.68 13.21
N PRO A 34 3.54 -3.40 14.08
CA PRO A 34 4.91 -3.80 13.76
C PRO A 34 5.02 -4.64 12.48
N TRP A 35 4.10 -5.57 12.29
CA TRP A 35 4.07 -6.41 11.09
C TRP A 35 3.87 -5.56 9.82
N SER A 36 2.90 -4.65 9.84
CA SER A 36 2.64 -3.75 8.72
C SER A 36 3.85 -2.88 8.39
N ARG A 37 4.54 -2.40 9.42
CA ARG A 37 5.76 -1.59 9.25
C ARG A 37 6.86 -2.36 8.55
N GLU A 38 7.10 -3.61 8.96
CA GLU A 38 8.13 -4.44 8.33
C GLU A 38 7.79 -4.77 6.89
N ILE A 39 6.52 -5.07 6.60
CA ILE A 39 6.06 -5.30 5.21
C ILE A 39 6.28 -4.04 4.37
N SER A 40 5.93 -2.86 4.90
CA SER A 40 6.12 -1.60 4.18
C SER A 40 7.60 -1.36 3.83
N LYS A 41 8.52 -1.69 4.73
CA LYS A 41 9.96 -1.60 4.46
C LYS A 41 10.39 -2.54 3.33
N GLU A 42 9.87 -3.76 3.32
CA GLU A 42 10.17 -4.72 2.24
C GLU A 42 9.59 -4.24 0.91
N LEU A 43 8.40 -3.68 0.91
CA LEU A 43 7.79 -3.11 -0.30
C LEU A 43 8.61 -1.95 -0.86
N LEU A 44 9.17 -1.10 0.00
CA LEU A 44 10.06 -0.01 -0.44
C LEU A 44 11.35 -0.54 -1.08
N LYS A 45 11.88 -1.65 -0.59
CA LYS A 45 13.04 -2.31 -1.22
C LYS A 45 12.70 -2.76 -2.63
N VAL A 46 11.53 -3.35 -2.82
CA VAL A 46 11.06 -3.79 -4.15
C VAL A 46 10.89 -2.58 -5.07
N GLU A 47 10.27 -1.49 -4.62
CA GLU A 47 10.14 -0.27 -5.40
C GLU A 47 11.51 0.25 -5.86
N ARG A 48 12.48 0.25 -4.95
CA ARG A 48 13.84 0.71 -5.24
C ARG A 48 14.53 -0.16 -6.28
N GLU A 49 14.38 -1.48 -6.20
CA GLU A 49 14.94 -2.42 -7.17
C GLU A 49 14.33 -2.20 -8.56
N VAL A 50 13.02 -1.99 -8.63
CA VAL A 50 12.32 -1.71 -9.88
C VAL A 50 12.78 -0.37 -10.46
N PHE A 51 12.94 0.65 -9.62
CA PHE A 51 13.48 1.94 -10.06
C PHE A 51 14.87 1.79 -10.67
N TRP A 52 15.76 1.04 -10.02
CA TRP A 52 17.12 0.80 -10.53
C TRP A 52 17.16 -0.09 -11.76
N ALA A 53 16.11 -0.85 -12.02
CA ALA A 53 15.97 -1.62 -13.27
C ALA A 53 15.55 -0.74 -14.46
N GLY A 54 15.30 0.55 -14.25
CA GLY A 54 14.98 1.50 -15.32
C GLY A 54 13.56 2.07 -15.27
N TYR A 55 12.72 1.65 -14.35
CA TYR A 55 11.34 2.12 -14.22
C TYR A 55 11.27 3.32 -13.27
N HIS A 56 11.63 4.48 -13.75
CA HIS A 56 11.85 5.67 -12.91
C HIS A 56 10.57 6.32 -12.40
N LYS A 57 9.40 5.85 -12.83
CA LYS A 57 8.09 6.26 -12.29
C LYS A 57 7.54 5.27 -11.28
N ALA A 58 8.28 4.21 -10.96
CA ALA A 58 7.83 3.20 -10.02
C ALA A 58 7.38 3.83 -8.70
N PHE A 59 6.16 3.50 -8.27
CA PHE A 59 5.57 4.08 -7.07
C PHE A 59 4.72 3.04 -6.36
N MET A 60 5.07 2.75 -5.11
CA MET A 60 4.37 1.75 -4.30
C MET A 60 3.17 2.35 -3.59
N LEU A 61 2.04 1.65 -3.62
CA LEU A 61 0.92 1.89 -2.72
C LEU A 61 0.97 0.83 -1.64
N PHE A 62 1.10 1.25 -0.38
CA PHE A 62 1.21 0.33 0.76
C PHE A 62 -0.08 -0.45 0.97
N MET A 63 0.03 -1.63 1.57
CA MET A 63 -1.14 -2.46 1.88
C MET A 63 -2.05 -1.89 2.97
N ASP A 64 -1.52 -0.98 3.78
CA ASP A 64 -2.23 -0.24 4.83
C ASP A 64 -1.86 1.23 4.71
N GLU A 65 -2.37 2.07 5.61
CA GLU A 65 -1.87 3.43 5.76
C GLU A 65 -0.37 3.41 6.10
N CYS A 66 0.33 4.51 5.82
CA CYS A 66 1.76 4.60 6.11
C CYS A 66 2.02 4.50 7.62
N ARG A 67 2.85 3.53 8.03
CA ARG A 67 3.18 3.26 9.44
C ARG A 67 4.69 3.22 9.69
N LEU A 68 5.45 3.97 8.90
CA LEU A 68 6.92 3.97 9.01
C LEU A 68 7.41 4.61 10.31
N CYS A 69 6.67 5.59 10.85
CA CYS A 69 7.02 6.29 12.08
C CYS A 69 6.30 5.68 13.28
N ALA A 70 6.95 5.70 14.45
CA ALA A 70 6.32 5.30 15.70
C ALA A 70 5.13 6.21 16.04
N SER A 71 5.22 7.50 15.68
CA SER A 71 4.14 8.47 15.81
C SER A 71 4.08 9.31 14.55
N CYS A 72 2.97 9.23 13.82
CA CYS A 72 2.78 9.98 12.59
C CYS A 72 2.35 11.42 12.90
N THR A 73 2.92 12.39 12.16
CA THR A 73 2.57 13.80 12.29
C THR A 73 1.18 14.11 11.70
N GLY A 74 0.62 13.18 10.92
CA GLY A 74 -0.74 13.30 10.38
C GLY A 74 -0.88 14.11 9.10
N SER A 75 0.20 14.71 8.59
CA SER A 75 0.15 15.47 7.34
C SER A 75 1.40 15.24 6.50
N ARG A 76 1.24 15.34 5.18
CA ARG A 76 2.36 15.25 4.25
C ARG A 76 3.37 16.38 4.45
N GLU A 77 2.90 17.57 4.76
CA GLU A 77 3.76 18.74 4.95
C GLU A 77 4.69 18.58 6.16
N ALA A 78 4.20 18.00 7.24
CA ALA A 78 4.96 17.78 8.47
C ALA A 78 5.65 16.42 8.52
N CYS A 79 5.54 15.60 7.49
CA CYS A 79 6.08 14.25 7.47
C CYS A 79 7.61 14.26 7.57
N ILE A 80 8.16 13.49 8.51
CA ILE A 80 9.61 13.38 8.72
C ILE A 80 10.26 12.33 7.79
N ASN A 81 9.46 11.52 7.09
CA ASN A 81 9.90 10.50 6.15
C ASN A 81 9.30 10.72 4.75
N LYS A 82 9.35 11.96 4.26
CA LYS A 82 8.72 12.32 2.97
C LYS A 82 9.17 11.48 1.80
N GLU A 83 10.43 11.05 1.80
CA GLU A 83 11.00 10.25 0.71
C GLU A 83 10.47 8.83 0.70
N ASP A 84 10.20 8.25 1.88
CA ASP A 84 9.81 6.86 2.04
C ASP A 84 8.31 6.67 2.30
N SER A 85 7.61 7.74 2.64
CA SER A 85 6.16 7.67 2.90
C SER A 85 5.39 7.40 1.62
N ARG A 86 4.48 6.41 1.68
CA ARG A 86 3.61 6.05 0.57
C ARG A 86 2.18 5.95 1.05
N PRO A 87 1.22 6.31 0.20
CA PRO A 87 -0.20 6.18 0.56
C PRO A 87 -0.67 4.73 0.47
N GLY A 88 -1.74 4.41 1.18
CA GLY A 88 -2.52 3.23 0.87
C GLY A 88 -3.40 3.50 -0.37
N PRO A 89 -3.85 2.45 -1.05
CA PRO A 89 -4.66 2.63 -2.27
C PRO A 89 -6.00 3.33 -1.99
N GLU A 90 -6.61 3.09 -0.84
CA GLU A 90 -7.89 3.71 -0.48
C GLU A 90 -7.77 5.23 -0.35
N SER A 91 -6.61 5.75 0.04
CA SER A 91 -6.39 7.20 0.14
C SER A 91 -6.33 7.86 -1.23
N LEU A 92 -6.22 7.09 -2.31
CA LEU A 92 -6.27 7.54 -3.69
C LEU A 92 -7.55 7.07 -4.39
N ALA A 93 -8.60 6.82 -3.63
CA ALA A 93 -9.92 6.42 -4.10
C ALA A 93 -9.96 5.07 -4.84
N VAL A 94 -9.03 4.16 -4.55
CA VAL A 94 -9.06 2.81 -5.10
C VAL A 94 -9.98 1.93 -4.25
N ASP A 95 -10.94 1.28 -4.89
CA ASP A 95 -11.75 0.23 -4.28
C ASP A 95 -10.96 -1.08 -4.34
N VAL A 96 -10.22 -1.38 -3.27
CA VAL A 96 -9.34 -2.55 -3.21
C VAL A 96 -10.14 -3.85 -3.33
N PHE A 97 -11.30 -3.95 -2.67
CA PHE A 97 -12.14 -5.15 -2.75
C PHE A 97 -12.55 -5.47 -4.18
N SER A 98 -13.12 -4.51 -4.89
CA SER A 98 -13.50 -4.68 -6.29
C SER A 98 -12.31 -4.99 -7.18
N THR A 99 -11.22 -4.25 -6.99
CA THR A 99 -10.02 -4.38 -7.83
C THR A 99 -9.41 -5.78 -7.73
N VAL A 100 -9.17 -6.27 -6.52
CA VAL A 100 -8.51 -7.57 -6.33
C VAL A 100 -9.45 -8.74 -6.66
N ARG A 101 -10.74 -8.59 -6.39
CA ARG A 101 -11.72 -9.62 -6.76
C ARG A 101 -11.85 -9.76 -8.27
N SER A 102 -11.73 -8.67 -9.01
CA SER A 102 -11.81 -8.68 -10.48
C SER A 102 -10.72 -9.54 -11.13
N VAL A 103 -9.60 -9.74 -10.46
CA VAL A 103 -8.49 -10.58 -10.92
C VAL A 103 -8.40 -11.91 -10.16
N GLY A 104 -9.40 -12.26 -9.36
CA GLY A 104 -9.54 -13.57 -8.73
C GLY A 104 -8.85 -13.75 -7.39
N TYR A 105 -8.43 -12.67 -6.73
CA TYR A 105 -7.80 -12.77 -5.41
C TYR A 105 -8.81 -12.71 -4.27
N PRO A 106 -8.58 -13.45 -3.15
CA PRO A 106 -9.46 -13.44 -2.00
C PRO A 106 -9.29 -12.18 -1.17
N ILE A 107 -10.39 -11.60 -0.72
CA ILE A 107 -10.40 -10.52 0.26
C ILE A 107 -11.74 -10.51 0.99
N GLU A 108 -11.70 -10.40 2.31
CA GLU A 108 -12.88 -10.35 3.16
C GLU A 108 -12.68 -9.38 4.31
N VAL A 109 -13.78 -8.86 4.84
CA VAL A 109 -13.76 -8.09 6.08
C VAL A 109 -13.47 -9.04 7.22
N LEU A 110 -12.48 -8.72 8.04
CA LEU A 110 -12.10 -9.55 9.18
C LEU A 110 -13.21 -9.53 10.24
N ARG A 111 -13.50 -10.71 10.80
CA ARG A 111 -14.45 -10.89 11.90
C ARG A 111 -13.76 -10.95 13.25
N SER A 112 -12.47 -11.30 13.27
CA SER A 112 -11.64 -11.31 14.48
C SER A 112 -10.19 -11.01 14.11
N TYR A 113 -9.41 -10.58 15.11
CA TYR A 113 -8.01 -10.18 14.87
C TYR A 113 -7.09 -11.37 14.53
N ASP A 114 -7.45 -12.58 14.93
CA ASP A 114 -6.65 -13.79 14.72
C ASP A 114 -7.00 -14.54 13.43
N GLN A 115 -7.95 -14.01 12.67
CA GLN A 115 -8.27 -14.52 11.33
C GLN A 115 -7.12 -14.19 10.38
N GLU A 116 -6.83 -15.11 9.44
CA GLU A 116 -5.84 -14.84 8.39
C GLU A 116 -6.25 -13.61 7.58
N MET A 117 -5.32 -12.69 7.45
CA MET A 117 -5.51 -11.47 6.67
C MET A 117 -5.01 -11.65 5.26
N ASN A 118 -5.76 -11.13 4.29
CA ASN A 118 -5.33 -10.95 2.92
C ASN A 118 -5.22 -9.45 2.69
N ARG A 119 -4.01 -8.98 2.46
CA ARG A 119 -3.71 -7.58 2.21
C ARG A 119 -3.06 -7.42 0.85
N TYR A 120 -3.24 -6.27 0.26
CA TYR A 120 -2.78 -6.02 -1.10
C TYR A 120 -2.07 -4.68 -1.19
N ALA A 121 -0.86 -4.72 -1.75
CA ALA A 121 -0.11 -3.55 -2.14
C ALA A 121 -0.07 -3.49 -3.66
N PHE A 122 0.12 -2.31 -4.22
CA PHE A 122 0.15 -2.10 -5.67
C PHE A 122 1.41 -1.34 -6.01
N LEU A 123 2.20 -1.88 -6.93
CA LEU A 123 3.33 -1.16 -7.49
C LEU A 123 2.92 -0.62 -8.86
N LEU A 124 2.82 0.69 -8.97
CA LEU A 124 2.65 1.36 -10.24
C LEU A 124 4.01 1.39 -10.92
N VAL A 125 4.12 0.86 -12.13
CA VAL A 125 5.41 0.62 -12.77
C VAL A 125 5.72 1.68 -13.84
N GLU A 126 4.85 1.75 -14.86
CA GLU A 126 4.99 2.70 -15.97
C GLU A 126 3.67 2.96 -16.69
#